data_db6c8172f38d0d28036f868889f35d56
#
_entry.id   db6c8172f38d0d28036f868889f35d56
#
_cell.length_a   1.000
_cell.length_b   1.000
_cell.length_c   1.000
_cell.angle_alpha   90.00
_cell.angle_beta   90.00
_cell.angle_gamma   90.00
#
_symmetry.space_group_name_H-M   'P 1'
#
loop_
_entity.id
_entity.type
_entity.pdbx_description
1 polymer ?
#
loop_
_entity_poly.entity_id
_entity_poly.type
_entity_poly.pdbx_seq_one_letter_code
_entity_poly.pdbx_strand_id
1 'polypeptide(L)'
;MFTTLNKIREQSSCPNGWIKLLRHLGKRGPDDEQLSFATILESNGLEHAMWCLLTLDDQKAVVRFALGCARMVEHLMLDERGRDALRTVEAWLDAAASDEEVCRASAAADAAAWAAEAARAAAADAWAAANAAAWAAANAAAVAAWAAADAADAAGRAAWAAEWAARAAEWAAREAARAEILELQRTLFLDIFGKD
;
A
#
# COMPACT_ATOMS: atom_id res chain seq x y z
N MET A 1 20.43 12.78 5.25
CA MET A 1 20.77 11.47 5.87
C MET A 1 21.54 10.62 4.91
N PHE A 2 22.50 9.82 5.42
CA PHE A 2 23.44 9.08 4.60
C PHE A 2 23.51 7.61 5.05
N THR A 3 23.87 6.74 4.11
CA THR A 3 24.27 5.35 4.33
C THR A 3 25.59 5.08 3.59
N THR A 4 26.02 3.83 3.48
CA THR A 4 27.15 3.41 2.66
C THR A 4 26.80 2.18 1.82
N LEU A 5 27.54 1.96 0.74
CA LEU A 5 27.36 0.76 -0.07
C LEU A 5 27.64 -0.54 0.70
N ASN A 6 28.56 -0.50 1.69
CA ASN A 6 28.82 -1.64 2.58
C ASN A 6 27.60 -1.97 3.43
N LYS A 7 26.99 -0.98 4.12
CA LYS A 7 25.77 -1.16 4.91
C LYS A 7 24.60 -1.70 4.08
N ILE A 8 24.40 -1.18 2.85
CA ILE A 8 23.36 -1.66 1.95
C ILE A 8 23.58 -3.13 1.58
N ARG A 9 24.83 -3.52 1.30
CA ARG A 9 25.17 -4.89 0.92
C ARG A 9 24.94 -5.89 2.06
N GLU A 10 25.26 -5.51 3.31
CA GLU A 10 25.05 -6.34 4.51
C GLU A 10 23.57 -6.71 4.70
N GLN A 11 22.64 -5.86 4.28
CA GLN A 11 21.20 -6.11 4.35
C GLN A 11 20.66 -7.01 3.21
N SER A 12 21.52 -7.76 2.49
CA SER A 12 21.11 -8.69 1.43
C SER A 12 20.35 -8.01 0.29
N SER A 13 20.93 -6.98 -0.29
CA SER A 13 20.31 -6.17 -1.35
C SER A 13 19.80 -6.99 -2.54
N CYS A 14 18.67 -6.58 -3.10
CA CYS A 14 18.17 -7.10 -4.36
C CYS A 14 19.23 -6.99 -5.47
N PRO A 15 19.63 -8.09 -6.14
CA PRO A 15 20.72 -8.06 -7.11
C PRO A 15 20.55 -7.02 -8.22
N ASN A 16 19.33 -6.85 -8.73
CA ASN A 16 19.03 -5.88 -9.77
C ASN A 16 19.14 -4.42 -9.29
N GLY A 17 18.63 -4.15 -8.09
CA GLY A 17 18.76 -2.83 -7.45
C GLY A 17 20.20 -2.48 -7.16
N TRP A 18 20.98 -3.44 -6.68
CA TRP A 18 22.42 -3.29 -6.42
C TRP A 18 23.21 -2.92 -7.67
N ILE A 19 23.04 -3.68 -8.75
CA ILE A 19 23.74 -3.44 -10.03
C ILE A 19 23.36 -2.06 -10.60
N LYS A 20 22.09 -1.68 -10.49
CA LYS A 20 21.60 -0.38 -10.97
C LYS A 20 22.24 0.76 -10.20
N LEU A 21 22.32 0.66 -8.86
CA LEU A 21 22.94 1.65 -8.01
C LEU A 21 24.43 1.81 -8.29
N LEU A 22 25.19 0.72 -8.34
CA LEU A 22 26.62 0.75 -8.67
C LEU A 22 26.88 1.40 -10.04
N ARG A 23 26.07 1.09 -11.03
CA ARG A 23 26.19 1.69 -12.36
C ARG A 23 25.93 3.19 -12.35
N HIS A 24 24.92 3.64 -11.62
CA HIS A 24 24.58 5.04 -11.47
C HIS A 24 25.75 5.82 -10.81
N LEU A 25 26.36 5.22 -9.79
CA LEU A 25 27.49 5.80 -9.08
C LEU A 25 28.85 5.66 -9.79
N GLY A 26 28.91 4.93 -10.93
CA GLY A 26 30.16 4.62 -11.63
C GLY A 26 31.11 3.73 -10.82
N LYS A 27 30.58 2.96 -9.85
CA LYS A 27 31.37 2.12 -8.93
C LYS A 27 31.32 0.65 -9.35
N ARG A 28 32.38 -0.10 -9.00
CA ARG A 28 32.50 -1.54 -9.33
C ARG A 28 32.28 -2.46 -8.12
N GLY A 29 32.18 -1.87 -6.92
CA GLY A 29 32.01 -2.63 -5.67
C GLY A 29 31.56 -1.74 -4.54
N PRO A 30 31.31 -2.33 -3.36
CA PRO A 30 30.90 -1.59 -2.17
C PRO A 30 32.08 -0.82 -1.57
N ASP A 31 31.79 0.28 -0.92
CA ASP A 31 32.72 1.12 -0.15
C ASP A 31 31.98 1.79 1.01
N ASP A 32 32.73 2.57 1.81
CA ASP A 32 32.22 3.31 2.96
C ASP A 32 32.03 4.81 2.68
N GLU A 33 32.05 5.21 1.40
CA GLU A 33 31.73 6.57 1.02
C GLU A 33 30.28 6.88 1.36
N GLN A 34 30.03 8.07 1.91
CA GLN A 34 28.69 8.51 2.27
C GLN A 34 27.81 8.64 1.04
N LEU A 35 26.68 7.92 1.05
CA LEU A 35 25.69 7.90 0.00
C LEU A 35 24.37 8.46 0.50
N SER A 36 23.88 9.54 -0.13
CA SER A 36 22.62 10.16 0.25
C SER A 36 21.41 9.29 -0.16
N PHE A 37 20.34 9.31 0.64
CA PHE A 37 19.08 8.66 0.28
C PHE A 37 18.42 9.30 -0.95
N ALA A 38 18.66 10.60 -1.18
CA ALA A 38 18.19 11.28 -2.39
C ALA A 38 18.81 10.65 -3.65
N THR A 39 20.10 10.36 -3.64
CA THR A 39 20.81 9.68 -4.75
C THR A 39 20.27 8.27 -4.98
N ILE A 40 19.98 7.52 -3.92
CA ILE A 40 19.39 6.18 -4.03
C ILE A 40 17.97 6.28 -4.63
N LEU A 41 17.17 7.22 -4.19
CA LEU A 41 15.83 7.46 -4.70
C LEU A 41 15.85 7.82 -6.20
N GLU A 42 16.77 8.71 -6.60
CA GLU A 42 16.94 9.12 -8.00
C GLU A 42 17.36 7.94 -8.89
N SER A 43 18.33 7.16 -8.44
CA SER A 43 18.86 6.06 -9.22
C SER A 43 17.90 4.85 -9.28
N ASN A 44 17.30 4.46 -8.15
CA ASN A 44 16.62 3.19 -7.99
C ASN A 44 15.10 3.29 -7.80
N GLY A 45 14.60 4.49 -7.48
CA GLY A 45 13.20 4.71 -7.16
C GLY A 45 12.86 4.47 -5.70
N LEU A 46 11.61 4.80 -5.33
CA LEU A 46 11.13 4.82 -3.94
C LEU A 46 11.23 3.46 -3.25
N GLU A 47 10.82 2.39 -3.91
CA GLU A 47 10.81 1.04 -3.32
C GLU A 47 12.20 0.62 -2.82
N HIS A 48 13.24 0.79 -3.65
CA HIS A 48 14.60 0.46 -3.25
C HIS A 48 15.17 1.43 -2.22
N ALA A 49 14.82 2.72 -2.30
CA ALA A 49 15.23 3.70 -1.30
C ALA A 49 14.63 3.39 0.07
N MET A 50 13.33 3.02 0.13
CA MET A 50 12.67 2.59 1.37
C MET A 50 13.33 1.34 1.96
N TRP A 51 13.68 0.37 1.13
CA TRP A 51 14.39 -0.82 1.59
C TRP A 51 15.75 -0.46 2.23
N CYS A 52 16.47 0.50 1.67
CA CYS A 52 17.74 0.99 2.23
C CYS A 52 17.57 1.71 3.58
N LEU A 53 16.37 2.11 4.01
CA LEU A 53 16.14 2.68 5.34
C LEU A 53 16.53 1.73 6.48
N LEU A 54 16.56 0.42 6.24
CA LEU A 54 17.04 -0.59 7.19
C LEU A 54 18.52 -0.39 7.56
N THR A 55 19.28 0.39 6.78
CA THR A 55 20.69 0.72 7.06
C THR A 55 20.87 1.95 7.96
N LEU A 56 19.79 2.63 8.32
CA LEU A 56 19.82 3.81 9.19
C LEU A 56 19.87 3.41 10.66
N ASP A 57 20.75 4.08 11.41
CA ASP A 57 20.79 3.97 12.86
C ASP A 57 19.69 4.81 13.54
N ASP A 58 19.16 5.83 12.84
CA ASP A 58 18.07 6.69 13.32
C ASP A 58 16.69 6.06 13.08
N GLN A 59 16.29 5.18 14.00
CA GLN A 59 14.99 4.52 13.96
C GLN A 59 13.80 5.51 14.03
N LYS A 60 13.97 6.63 14.74
CA LYS A 60 12.90 7.65 14.83
C LYS A 60 12.62 8.32 13.49
N ALA A 61 13.62 8.53 12.65
CA ALA A 61 13.42 9.06 11.30
C ALA A 61 12.64 8.08 10.42
N VAL A 62 12.94 6.78 10.51
CA VAL A 62 12.22 5.73 9.79
C VAL A 62 10.75 5.68 10.22
N VAL A 63 10.51 5.70 11.54
CA VAL A 63 9.13 5.70 12.09
C VAL A 63 8.38 6.98 11.70
N ARG A 64 9.05 8.14 11.70
CA ARG A 64 8.44 9.41 11.27
C ARG A 64 8.02 9.36 9.80
N PHE A 65 8.82 8.77 8.93
CA PHE A 65 8.46 8.56 7.53
C PHE A 65 7.25 7.62 7.41
N ALA A 66 7.27 6.48 8.10
CA ALA A 66 6.16 5.51 8.09
C ALA A 66 4.84 6.14 8.60
N LEU A 67 4.92 6.93 9.70
CA LEU A 67 3.76 7.67 10.22
C LEU A 67 3.23 8.67 9.19
N GLY A 68 4.11 9.41 8.50
CA GLY A 68 3.72 10.33 7.44
C GLY A 68 2.97 9.63 6.30
N CYS A 69 3.46 8.46 5.86
CA CYS A 69 2.78 7.65 4.85
C CYS A 69 1.38 7.18 5.33
N ALA A 70 1.27 6.73 6.59
CA ALA A 70 0.00 6.30 7.16
C ALA A 70 -1.01 7.47 7.28
N ARG A 71 -0.53 8.67 7.62
CA ARG A 71 -1.37 9.89 7.68
C ARG A 71 -1.97 10.27 6.32
N MET A 72 -1.27 10.03 5.21
CA MET A 72 -1.80 10.32 3.86
C MET A 72 -3.09 9.54 3.57
N VAL A 73 -3.22 8.34 4.14
CA VAL A 73 -4.36 7.44 3.95
C VAL A 73 -5.26 7.31 5.18
N GLU A 74 -5.03 8.09 6.22
CA GLU A 74 -5.78 8.06 7.48
C GLU A 74 -7.29 8.25 7.26
N HIS A 75 -7.67 9.08 6.30
CA HIS A 75 -9.06 9.34 5.93
C HIS A 75 -9.80 8.09 5.42
N LEU A 76 -9.07 7.06 4.99
CA LEU A 76 -9.62 5.76 4.58
C LEU A 76 -9.78 4.78 5.73
N MET A 77 -9.25 5.09 6.93
CA MET A 77 -9.36 4.22 8.10
C MET A 77 -10.78 4.27 8.66
N LEU A 78 -11.46 3.14 8.64
CA LEU A 78 -12.81 2.99 9.16
C LEU A 78 -12.83 2.79 10.68
N ASP A 79 -11.77 2.22 11.24
CA ASP A 79 -11.66 1.88 12.66
C ASP A 79 -10.83 2.91 13.42
N GLU A 80 -11.38 3.39 14.54
CA GLU A 80 -10.74 4.41 15.39
C GLU A 80 -9.45 3.88 16.04
N ARG A 81 -9.36 2.56 16.30
CA ARG A 81 -8.14 1.95 16.85
C ARG A 81 -6.91 2.14 15.96
N GLY A 82 -7.09 2.16 14.64
CA GLY A 82 -6.02 2.51 13.70
C GLY A 82 -5.55 3.95 13.88
N ARG A 83 -6.50 4.89 14.01
CA ARG A 83 -6.18 6.31 14.26
C ARG A 83 -5.53 6.52 15.62
N ASP A 84 -6.00 5.79 16.67
CA ASP A 84 -5.39 5.81 18.00
C ASP A 84 -3.93 5.33 17.97
N ALA A 85 -3.64 4.28 17.20
CA ALA A 85 -2.28 3.78 17.02
C ALA A 85 -1.39 4.85 16.39
N LEU A 86 -1.84 5.58 15.36
CA LEU A 86 -1.07 6.67 14.76
C LEU A 86 -0.80 7.81 15.77
N ARG A 87 -1.81 8.19 16.57
CA ARG A 87 -1.64 9.20 17.65
C ARG A 87 -0.62 8.74 18.69
N THR A 88 -0.65 7.48 19.06
CA THR A 88 0.30 6.91 20.03
C THR A 88 1.73 6.89 19.49
N VAL A 89 1.92 6.54 18.22
CA VAL A 89 3.25 6.59 17.57
C VAL A 89 3.76 8.03 17.50
N GLU A 90 2.90 9.01 17.20
CA GLU A 90 3.27 10.42 17.18
C GLU A 90 3.72 10.89 18.58
N ALA A 91 2.93 10.56 19.63
CA ALA A 91 3.30 10.85 21.01
C ALA A 91 4.63 10.17 21.42
N TRP A 92 4.90 8.97 20.95
CA TRP A 92 6.17 8.29 21.20
C TRP A 92 7.36 9.00 20.52
N LEU A 93 7.18 9.48 19.30
CA LEU A 93 8.22 10.28 18.61
C LEU A 93 8.56 11.55 19.38
N ASP A 94 7.58 12.14 20.06
CA ASP A 94 7.71 13.32 20.92
C ASP A 94 8.13 12.97 22.36
N ALA A 95 8.45 11.70 22.64
CA ALA A 95 8.78 11.16 23.97
C ALA A 95 7.66 11.34 25.03
N ALA A 96 6.40 11.44 24.58
CA ALA A 96 5.21 11.55 25.44
C ALA A 96 4.47 10.21 25.65
N ALA A 97 4.89 9.15 24.95
CA ALA A 97 4.40 7.79 25.14
C ALA A 97 5.56 6.80 25.26
N SER A 98 5.33 5.68 25.93
CA SER A 98 6.27 4.60 26.14
C SER A 98 6.24 3.57 25.00
N ASP A 99 7.28 2.75 24.87
CA ASP A 99 7.34 1.63 23.93
C ASP A 99 6.20 0.63 24.19
N GLU A 100 5.81 0.41 25.46
CA GLU A 100 4.72 -0.49 25.82
C GLU A 100 3.36 0.05 25.33
N GLU A 101 3.13 1.36 25.39
CA GLU A 101 1.92 1.99 24.86
C GLU A 101 1.85 1.86 23.34
N VAL A 102 2.97 2.04 22.62
CA VAL A 102 3.06 1.81 21.18
C VAL A 102 2.76 0.34 20.84
N CYS A 103 3.38 -0.61 21.53
CA CYS A 103 3.12 -2.04 21.31
C CYS A 103 1.65 -2.39 21.54
N ARG A 104 1.02 -1.84 22.57
CA ARG A 104 -0.40 -2.08 22.88
C ARG A 104 -1.31 -1.48 21.81
N ALA A 105 -1.03 -0.25 21.38
CA ALA A 105 -1.79 0.43 20.35
C ALA A 105 -1.64 -0.28 18.98
N SER A 106 -0.44 -0.74 18.64
CA SER A 106 -0.18 -1.54 17.44
C SER A 106 -0.97 -2.84 17.47
N ALA A 107 -0.92 -3.59 18.56
CA ALA A 107 -1.68 -4.84 18.69
C ALA A 107 -3.20 -4.62 18.56
N ALA A 108 -3.72 -3.51 19.10
CA ALA A 108 -5.12 -3.16 18.96
C ALA A 108 -5.49 -2.80 17.50
N ALA A 109 -4.60 -2.08 16.79
CA ALA A 109 -4.77 -1.75 15.39
C ALA A 109 -4.70 -2.99 14.50
N ASP A 110 -3.78 -3.90 14.76
CA ASP A 110 -3.66 -5.19 14.05
C ASP A 110 -4.93 -6.03 14.24
N ALA A 111 -5.44 -6.13 15.47
CA ALA A 111 -6.70 -6.82 15.74
C ALA A 111 -7.88 -6.18 14.99
N ALA A 112 -7.90 -4.85 14.87
CA ALA A 112 -8.90 -4.14 14.08
C ALA A 112 -8.77 -4.44 12.59
N ALA A 113 -7.54 -4.47 12.07
CA ALA A 113 -7.26 -4.80 10.66
C ALA A 113 -7.69 -6.23 10.32
N TRP A 114 -7.38 -7.20 11.19
CA TRP A 114 -7.83 -8.60 11.03
C TRP A 114 -9.35 -8.72 11.08
N ALA A 115 -10.03 -8.01 12.00
CA ALA A 115 -11.48 -8.00 12.06
C ALA A 115 -12.11 -7.38 10.80
N ALA A 116 -11.52 -6.29 10.29
CA ALA A 116 -11.96 -5.66 9.05
C ALA A 116 -11.77 -6.58 7.83
N GLU A 117 -10.65 -7.31 7.77
CA GLU A 117 -10.39 -8.28 6.70
C GLU A 117 -11.37 -9.45 6.75
N ALA A 118 -11.63 -9.98 7.94
CA ALA A 118 -12.64 -11.02 8.14
C ALA A 118 -14.05 -10.54 7.71
N ALA A 119 -14.40 -9.29 8.04
CA ALA A 119 -15.66 -8.70 7.62
C ALA A 119 -15.74 -8.52 6.09
N ARG A 120 -14.62 -8.12 5.44
CA ARG A 120 -14.54 -8.04 3.97
C ARG A 120 -14.68 -9.40 3.32
N ALA A 121 -14.02 -10.44 3.87
CA ALA A 121 -14.15 -11.81 3.40
C ALA A 121 -15.59 -12.29 3.50
N ALA A 122 -16.24 -12.09 4.65
CA ALA A 122 -17.66 -12.45 4.84
C ALA A 122 -18.60 -11.67 3.89
N ALA A 123 -18.31 -10.39 3.63
CA ALA A 123 -19.05 -9.59 2.66
C ALA A 123 -18.85 -10.11 1.22
N ALA A 124 -17.63 -10.54 0.87
CA ALA A 124 -17.34 -11.15 -0.42
C ALA A 124 -18.08 -12.48 -0.60
N ASP A 125 -18.11 -13.32 0.45
CA ASP A 125 -18.86 -14.58 0.45
C ASP A 125 -20.38 -14.34 0.33
N ALA A 126 -20.90 -13.36 1.06
CA ALA A 126 -22.30 -12.97 0.97
C ALA A 126 -22.64 -12.43 -0.43
N TRP A 127 -21.74 -11.65 -1.03
CA TRP A 127 -21.91 -11.17 -2.40
C TRP A 127 -21.85 -12.32 -3.41
N ALA A 128 -20.93 -13.28 -3.25
CA ALA A 128 -20.83 -14.47 -4.08
C ALA A 128 -22.11 -15.33 -3.96
N ALA A 129 -22.61 -15.53 -2.74
CA ALA A 129 -23.86 -16.25 -2.50
C ALA A 129 -25.08 -15.55 -3.10
N ALA A 130 -25.17 -14.22 -2.95
CA ALA A 130 -26.22 -13.40 -3.58
C ALA A 130 -26.17 -13.47 -5.11
N ASN A 131 -24.97 -13.41 -5.68
CA ASN A 131 -24.78 -13.59 -7.12
C ASN A 131 -25.15 -15.01 -7.57
N ALA A 132 -24.75 -16.05 -6.85
CA ALA A 132 -25.11 -17.43 -7.16
C ALA A 132 -26.64 -17.64 -7.10
N ALA A 133 -27.31 -17.07 -6.09
CA ALA A 133 -28.76 -17.10 -5.98
C ALA A 133 -29.45 -16.31 -7.12
N ALA A 134 -28.91 -15.12 -7.47
CA ALA A 134 -29.39 -14.33 -8.59
C ALA A 134 -29.22 -15.06 -9.95
N TRP A 135 -28.08 -15.75 -10.11
CA TRP A 135 -27.81 -16.60 -11.28
C TRP A 135 -28.78 -17.79 -11.37
N ALA A 136 -29.03 -18.47 -10.24
CA ALA A 136 -29.98 -19.58 -10.19
C ALA A 136 -31.41 -19.10 -10.50
N ALA A 137 -31.80 -17.96 -9.94
CA ALA A 137 -33.11 -17.34 -10.22
C ALA A 137 -33.21 -16.86 -11.68
N ALA A 138 -32.16 -16.26 -12.24
CA ALA A 138 -32.10 -15.83 -13.62
C ALA A 138 -32.15 -17.03 -14.59
N ASN A 139 -31.43 -18.14 -14.26
CA ASN A 139 -31.52 -19.37 -15.05
C ASN A 139 -32.88 -20.02 -14.98
N ALA A 140 -33.53 -20.05 -13.81
CA ALA A 140 -34.89 -20.54 -13.66
C ALA A 140 -35.90 -19.68 -14.46
N ALA A 141 -35.75 -18.35 -14.41
CA ALA A 141 -36.54 -17.42 -15.18
C ALA A 141 -36.28 -17.54 -16.70
N ALA A 142 -34.98 -17.74 -17.09
CA ALA A 142 -34.61 -17.95 -18.49
C ALA A 142 -35.16 -19.26 -19.04
N VAL A 143 -35.17 -20.36 -18.27
CA VAL A 143 -35.81 -21.62 -18.64
C VAL A 143 -37.32 -21.43 -18.81
N ALA A 144 -37.95 -20.63 -17.97
CA ALA A 144 -39.37 -20.25 -18.10
C ALA A 144 -39.64 -19.26 -19.26
N ALA A 145 -38.67 -18.41 -19.57
CA ALA A 145 -38.76 -17.38 -20.60
C ALA A 145 -38.20 -17.80 -21.97
N TRP A 146 -37.67 -19.02 -22.11
CA TRP A 146 -37.19 -19.52 -23.42
C TRP A 146 -38.28 -19.50 -24.53
N ALA A 147 -39.56 -19.43 -24.13
CA ALA A 147 -40.69 -19.19 -25.04
C ALA A 147 -40.83 -17.71 -25.46
N ALA A 148 -40.06 -16.75 -24.85
CA ALA A 148 -40.09 -15.31 -25.16
C ALA A 148 -38.69 -14.72 -25.41
N ALA A 149 -37.71 -15.52 -25.91
CA ALA A 149 -36.28 -15.41 -25.66
C ALA A 149 -35.48 -14.29 -26.38
N ASP A 150 -35.91 -13.73 -27.49
CA ASP A 150 -35.06 -12.85 -28.31
C ASP A 150 -34.82 -11.44 -27.71
N ALA A 151 -35.74 -10.95 -26.89
CA ALA A 151 -35.59 -9.61 -26.29
C ALA A 151 -34.80 -9.60 -24.98
N ALA A 152 -34.83 -10.69 -24.18
CA ALA A 152 -34.11 -10.76 -22.89
C ALA A 152 -32.59 -10.91 -23.06
N ASP A 153 -32.15 -11.54 -24.14
CA ASP A 153 -30.74 -11.80 -24.44
C ASP A 153 -29.97 -10.50 -24.80
N ALA A 154 -30.67 -9.54 -25.44
CA ALA A 154 -30.10 -8.22 -25.73
C ALA A 154 -29.91 -7.33 -24.47
N ALA A 155 -30.86 -7.41 -23.53
CA ALA A 155 -30.81 -6.69 -22.27
C ALA A 155 -29.72 -7.25 -21.32
N GLY A 156 -29.51 -8.58 -21.29
CA GLY A 156 -28.45 -9.23 -20.53
C GLY A 156 -27.05 -8.81 -21.01
N ARG A 157 -26.83 -8.70 -22.31
CA ARG A 157 -25.57 -8.23 -22.90
C ARG A 157 -25.27 -6.76 -22.59
N ALA A 158 -26.29 -5.90 -22.59
CA ALA A 158 -26.14 -4.48 -22.26
C ALA A 158 -25.81 -4.28 -20.78
N ALA A 159 -26.43 -5.04 -19.88
CA ALA A 159 -26.13 -5.00 -18.44
C ALA A 159 -24.69 -5.47 -18.14
N TRP A 160 -24.23 -6.53 -18.81
CA TRP A 160 -22.86 -7.02 -18.67
C TRP A 160 -21.82 -6.01 -19.15
N ALA A 161 -22.07 -5.35 -20.27
CA ALA A 161 -21.21 -4.30 -20.78
C ALA A 161 -21.14 -3.09 -19.83
N ALA A 162 -22.25 -2.73 -19.19
CA ALA A 162 -22.27 -1.64 -18.19
C ALA A 162 -21.51 -2.01 -16.92
N GLU A 163 -21.61 -3.26 -16.44
CA GLU A 163 -20.85 -3.73 -15.26
C GLU A 163 -19.34 -3.74 -15.51
N TRP A 164 -18.89 -4.18 -16.68
CA TRP A 164 -17.48 -4.11 -17.06
C TRP A 164 -16.95 -2.69 -17.19
N ALA A 165 -17.76 -1.77 -17.73
CA ALA A 165 -17.41 -0.37 -17.81
C ALA A 165 -17.27 0.26 -16.41
N ALA A 166 -18.16 -0.09 -15.46
CA ALA A 166 -18.06 0.37 -14.07
C ALA A 166 -16.81 -0.16 -13.37
N ARG A 167 -16.48 -1.45 -13.52
CA ARG A 167 -15.25 -2.04 -12.94
C ARG A 167 -13.97 -1.43 -13.54
N ALA A 168 -13.96 -1.17 -14.85
CA ALA A 168 -12.84 -0.50 -15.52
C ALA A 168 -12.64 0.93 -14.98
N ALA A 169 -13.72 1.66 -14.75
CA ALA A 169 -13.65 3.01 -14.16
C ALA A 169 -13.13 2.97 -12.71
N GLU A 170 -13.58 2.02 -11.88
CA GLU A 170 -13.05 1.84 -10.52
C GLU A 170 -11.55 1.50 -10.53
N TRP A 171 -11.12 0.64 -11.44
CA TRP A 171 -9.70 0.28 -11.55
C TRP A 171 -8.85 1.48 -11.94
N ALA A 172 -9.30 2.25 -12.93
CA ALA A 172 -8.63 3.48 -13.35
C ALA A 172 -8.54 4.52 -12.21
N ALA A 173 -9.60 4.67 -11.41
CA ALA A 173 -9.60 5.57 -10.26
C ALA A 173 -8.62 5.12 -9.16
N ARG A 174 -8.54 3.80 -8.87
CA ARG A 174 -7.57 3.26 -7.90
C ARG A 174 -6.13 3.43 -8.36
N GLU A 175 -5.84 3.21 -9.65
CA GLU A 175 -4.49 3.43 -10.19
C GLU A 175 -4.10 4.92 -10.16
N ALA A 176 -5.03 5.84 -10.45
CA ALA A 176 -4.81 7.26 -10.33
C ALA A 176 -4.51 7.69 -8.88
N ALA A 177 -5.31 7.22 -7.92
CA ALA A 177 -5.09 7.48 -6.50
C ALA A 177 -3.75 6.89 -6.00
N ARG A 178 -3.38 5.69 -6.46
CA ARG A 178 -2.09 5.07 -6.13
C ARG A 178 -0.92 5.90 -6.66
N ALA A 179 -1.00 6.40 -7.88
CA ALA A 179 0.04 7.24 -8.47
C ALA A 179 0.21 8.55 -7.68
N GLU A 180 -0.87 9.19 -7.25
CA GLU A 180 -0.85 10.38 -6.41
C GLU A 180 -0.18 10.12 -5.05
N ILE A 181 -0.55 9.02 -4.37
CA ILE A 181 0.06 8.62 -3.09
C ILE A 181 1.56 8.37 -3.24
N LEU A 182 1.99 7.70 -4.31
CA LEU A 182 3.41 7.44 -4.56
C LEU A 182 4.21 8.73 -4.74
N GLU A 183 3.63 9.74 -5.40
CA GLU A 183 4.29 11.04 -5.56
C GLU A 183 4.37 11.82 -4.24
N LEU A 184 3.33 11.76 -3.42
CA LEU A 184 3.35 12.33 -2.06
C LEU A 184 4.40 11.64 -1.16
N GLN A 185 4.48 10.30 -1.23
CA GLN A 185 5.50 9.54 -0.49
C GLN A 185 6.92 9.88 -0.94
N ARG A 186 7.13 10.04 -2.25
CA ARG A 186 8.40 10.49 -2.81
C ARG A 186 8.81 11.87 -2.25
N THR A 187 7.87 12.80 -2.24
CA THR A 187 8.08 14.16 -1.71
C THR A 187 8.44 14.12 -0.22
N LEU A 188 7.67 13.37 0.57
CA LEU A 188 7.93 13.18 2.00
C LEU A 188 9.30 12.53 2.25
N PHE A 189 9.65 11.51 1.45
CA PHE A 189 10.96 10.87 1.54
C PHE A 189 12.09 11.89 1.33
N LEU A 190 12.00 12.72 0.30
CA LEU A 190 12.98 13.76 0.01
C LEU A 190 13.04 14.84 1.11
N ASP A 191 11.90 15.18 1.72
CA ASP A 191 11.89 16.16 2.81
C ASP A 191 12.58 15.66 4.10
N ILE A 192 12.45 14.36 4.39
CA ILE A 192 13.04 13.75 5.61
C ILE A 192 14.50 13.33 5.39
N PHE A 193 14.81 12.71 4.27
CA PHE A 193 16.09 12.04 4.02
C PHE A 193 16.96 12.70 2.95
N GLY A 194 16.39 13.62 2.15
CA GLY A 194 17.10 14.30 1.06
C GLY A 194 17.85 15.57 1.46
N LYS A 195 17.75 15.98 2.73
CA LYS A 195 18.49 17.14 3.26
C LYS A 195 19.92 16.71 3.61
N ASP A 196 20.89 17.32 2.93
CA ASP A 196 22.33 17.23 3.20
C ASP A 196 22.71 17.97 4.48
#